data_6c61144cab914f0b5522a28a56af7f5c
#
_entry.id   6c61144cab914f0b5522a28a56af7f5c
#
_cell.length_a   1.000
_cell.length_b   1.000
_cell.length_c   1.000
_cell.angle_alpha   90.00
_cell.angle_beta   90.00
_cell.angle_gamma   90.00
#
_symmetry.space_group_name_H-M   'P 1'
#
loop_
_entity.id
_entity.type
_entity.pdbx_description
1 polymer ?
#
loop_
_entity_poly.entity_id
_entity_poly.type
_entity_poly.pdbx_seq_one_letter_code
_entity_poly.pdbx_strand_id
1 'polypeptide(L)'
;KYAGMNYRRNIIITMAIAGALSGIAAACFYLTGYEIYSATKQTSLPGMGFNGIAVAFLGCLNPIGAIFSSLFITHINVGGGYLDTTYYSSEIANLISSIIIYLCAFALFIKTVVFKVRAKKKVKKDGEK
;
A
#
# COMPACT_ATOMS: atom_id res chain seq x y z
N LYS A 1 -19.24 17.73 9.19
CA LYS A 1 -19.93 18.99 8.83
C LYS A 1 -19.26 20.26 9.37
N TYR A 2 -18.14 20.12 10.07
CA TYR A 2 -17.48 21.23 10.80
C TYR A 2 -16.66 22.20 9.94
N ALA A 3 -16.45 21.92 8.64
CA ALA A 3 -15.59 22.77 7.82
C ALA A 3 -16.30 23.36 6.56
N GLY A 4 -17.62 23.39 6.53
CA GLY A 4 -18.35 23.95 5.37
C GLY A 4 -18.14 23.21 4.04
N MET A 5 -17.37 22.12 4.02
CA MET A 5 -17.08 21.35 2.82
C MET A 5 -18.21 20.39 2.48
N ASN A 6 -18.61 20.37 1.21
CA ASN A 6 -19.56 19.40 0.68
C ASN A 6 -18.96 18.00 0.67
N TYR A 7 -19.27 17.18 1.69
CA TYR A 7 -18.80 15.81 1.87
C TYR A 7 -19.02 14.94 0.61
N ARG A 8 -20.20 15.03 -0.01
CA ARG A 8 -20.52 14.31 -1.25
C ARG A 8 -19.56 14.66 -2.40
N ARG A 9 -19.28 15.94 -2.59
CA ARG A 9 -18.39 16.40 -3.67
C ARG A 9 -16.97 15.91 -3.46
N ASN A 10 -16.47 15.94 -2.23
CA ASN A 10 -15.12 15.46 -1.92
C ASN A 10 -14.97 13.95 -2.19
N ILE A 11 -15.95 13.13 -1.80
CA ILE A 11 -15.92 11.69 -2.08
C ILE A 11 -15.90 11.43 -3.59
N ILE A 12 -16.77 12.07 -4.35
CA ILE A 12 -16.83 11.86 -5.81
C ILE A 12 -15.50 12.23 -6.46
N ILE A 13 -14.90 13.37 -6.09
CA ILE A 13 -13.62 13.81 -6.64
C ILE A 13 -12.51 12.81 -6.27
N THR A 14 -12.45 12.38 -5.02
CA THR A 14 -11.42 11.43 -4.56
C THR A 14 -11.55 10.09 -5.29
N MET A 15 -12.76 9.58 -5.46
CA MET A 15 -13.02 8.34 -6.19
C MET A 15 -12.68 8.48 -7.68
N ALA A 16 -12.98 9.62 -8.29
CA ALA A 16 -12.64 9.88 -9.68
C ALA A 16 -11.11 9.92 -9.90
N ILE A 17 -10.37 10.57 -9.01
CA ILE A 17 -8.91 10.61 -9.07
C ILE A 17 -8.32 9.20 -8.86
N ALA A 18 -8.82 8.46 -7.87
CA ALA A 18 -8.37 7.10 -7.61
C ALA A 18 -8.63 6.17 -8.81
N GLY A 19 -9.81 6.27 -9.43
CA GLY A 19 -10.15 5.52 -10.64
C GLY A 19 -9.27 5.87 -11.82
N ALA A 20 -8.97 7.16 -12.04
CA ALA A 20 -8.07 7.59 -13.11
C ALA A 20 -6.65 7.05 -12.91
N LEU A 21 -6.11 7.12 -11.69
CA LEU A 21 -4.78 6.57 -11.36
C LEU A 21 -4.75 5.05 -11.54
N SER A 22 -5.79 4.35 -11.13
CA SER A 22 -5.92 2.90 -11.34
C SER A 22 -5.97 2.54 -12.82
N GLY A 23 -6.68 3.32 -13.64
CA GLY A 23 -6.73 3.13 -15.09
C GLY A 23 -5.36 3.31 -15.75
N ILE A 24 -4.60 4.35 -15.35
CA ILE A 24 -3.23 4.57 -15.84
C ILE A 24 -2.32 3.41 -15.43
N ALA A 25 -2.41 2.95 -14.18
CA ALA A 25 -1.62 1.82 -13.70
C ALA A 25 -1.93 0.54 -14.49
N ALA A 26 -3.20 0.25 -14.77
CA ALA A 26 -3.61 -0.89 -15.60
C ALA A 26 -3.09 -0.76 -17.05
N ALA A 27 -3.19 0.44 -17.65
CA ALA A 27 -2.65 0.69 -18.96
C ALA A 27 -1.13 0.45 -19.03
N CYS A 28 -0.38 0.96 -18.06
CA CYS A 28 1.06 0.70 -17.97
C CYS A 28 1.36 -0.80 -17.84
N PHE A 29 0.61 -1.52 -17.02
CA PHE A 29 0.82 -2.95 -16.79
C PHE A 29 0.60 -3.80 -18.05
N TYR A 30 -0.50 -3.57 -18.76
CA TYR A 30 -0.84 -4.35 -19.96
C TYR A 30 -0.07 -3.90 -21.21
N LEU A 31 0.21 -2.59 -21.38
CA LEU A 31 0.96 -2.07 -22.52
C LEU A 31 2.46 -2.42 -22.46
N THR A 32 3.01 -2.63 -21.27
CA THR A 32 4.42 -3.04 -21.10
C THR A 32 4.66 -4.50 -21.50
N GLY A 33 3.59 -5.26 -21.81
CA GLY A 33 3.70 -6.66 -22.25
C GLY A 33 4.13 -7.62 -21.11
N TYR A 34 4.10 -7.16 -19.86
CA TYR A 34 4.47 -7.98 -18.72
C TYR A 34 3.51 -9.14 -18.50
N GLU A 35 2.22 -8.91 -18.79
CA GLU A 35 1.21 -9.96 -18.87
C GLU A 35 0.31 -9.76 -20.10
N ILE A 36 0.05 -10.84 -20.81
CA ILE A 36 -0.91 -10.84 -21.93
C ILE A 36 -2.30 -11.10 -21.34
N TYR A 37 -3.20 -10.13 -21.50
CA TYR A 37 -4.58 -10.32 -21.08
C TYR A 37 -5.23 -11.45 -21.89
N SER A 38 -5.60 -12.53 -21.23
CA SER A 38 -6.35 -13.64 -21.79
C SER A 38 -7.61 -13.86 -20.96
N ALA A 39 -8.76 -13.50 -21.52
CA ALA A 39 -10.05 -13.62 -20.84
C ALA A 39 -10.37 -15.04 -20.36
N THR A 40 -9.78 -16.04 -21.00
CA THR A 40 -9.97 -17.46 -20.67
C THR A 40 -9.08 -17.96 -19.52
N LYS A 41 -7.96 -17.28 -19.25
CA LYS A 41 -6.98 -17.70 -18.21
C LYS A 41 -7.11 -16.92 -16.91
N GLN A 42 -7.74 -15.74 -16.94
CA GLN A 42 -7.90 -14.91 -15.76
C GLN A 42 -9.19 -15.24 -15.01
N THR A 43 -9.15 -16.30 -14.23
CA THR A 43 -10.24 -16.72 -13.34
C THR A 43 -10.16 -16.00 -11.98
N SER A 44 -9.05 -15.33 -11.67
CA SER A 44 -8.84 -14.60 -10.41
C SER A 44 -8.43 -13.15 -10.66
N LEU A 45 -8.83 -12.28 -9.76
CA LEU A 45 -8.44 -10.87 -9.76
C LEU A 45 -6.91 -10.77 -9.53
N PRO A 46 -6.20 -9.92 -10.30
CA PRO A 46 -4.78 -9.69 -10.06
C PRO A 46 -4.51 -9.23 -8.62
N GLY A 47 -3.55 -9.85 -7.95
CA GLY A 47 -3.17 -9.52 -6.57
C GLY A 47 -2.57 -8.12 -6.39
N MET A 48 -2.32 -7.40 -7.49
CA MET A 48 -1.73 -6.05 -7.49
C MET A 48 -2.48 -5.04 -6.63
N GLY A 49 -3.83 -5.10 -6.60
CA GLY A 49 -4.63 -4.19 -5.80
C GLY A 49 -4.38 -4.37 -4.30
N PHE A 50 -4.29 -5.61 -3.85
CA PHE A 50 -3.97 -5.91 -2.45
C PHE A 50 -2.55 -5.51 -2.08
N ASN A 51 -1.57 -5.77 -2.96
CA ASN A 51 -0.19 -5.30 -2.77
C ASN A 51 -0.12 -3.77 -2.71
N GLY A 52 -0.91 -3.06 -3.52
CA GLY A 52 -0.99 -1.61 -3.50
C GLY A 52 -1.49 -1.05 -2.17
N ILE A 53 -2.49 -1.69 -1.54
CA ILE A 53 -2.97 -1.32 -0.20
C ILE A 53 -1.84 -1.48 0.83
N ALA A 54 -1.14 -2.61 0.79
CA ALA A 54 -0.04 -2.89 1.70
C ALA A 54 1.11 -1.87 1.54
N VAL A 55 1.47 -1.53 0.30
CA VAL A 55 2.47 -0.51 -0.03
C VAL A 55 2.05 0.88 0.47
N ALA A 56 0.77 1.24 0.37
CA ALA A 56 0.25 2.51 0.87
C ALA A 56 0.38 2.62 2.40
N PHE A 57 0.10 1.53 3.12
CA PHE A 57 0.33 1.48 4.58
C PHE A 57 1.81 1.55 4.93
N LEU A 58 2.67 0.86 4.19
CA LEU A 58 4.12 0.93 4.36
C LEU A 58 4.64 2.36 4.16
N GLY A 59 4.09 3.09 3.18
CA GLY A 59 4.36 4.52 2.95
C GLY A 59 3.71 5.48 3.94
N CYS A 60 3.13 4.99 5.05
CA CYS A 60 2.45 5.80 6.07
C CYS A 60 1.30 6.66 5.51
N LEU A 61 0.61 6.21 4.46
CA LEU A 61 -0.46 6.94 3.77
C LEU A 61 0.00 8.31 3.21
N ASN A 62 1.30 8.47 3.01
CA ASN A 62 1.89 9.67 2.42
C ASN A 62 2.24 9.36 0.95
N PRO A 63 1.87 10.22 -0.01
CA PRO A 63 2.15 9.98 -1.43
C PRO A 63 3.64 9.79 -1.74
N ILE A 64 4.51 10.60 -1.14
CA ILE A 64 5.96 10.48 -1.30
C ILE A 64 6.47 9.17 -0.68
N GLY A 65 5.99 8.83 0.52
CA GLY A 65 6.31 7.57 1.18
C GLY A 65 5.83 6.35 0.37
N ALA A 66 4.67 6.45 -0.28
CA ALA A 66 4.15 5.39 -1.14
C ALA A 66 5.04 5.13 -2.37
N ILE A 67 5.65 6.16 -2.95
CA ILE A 67 6.60 6.00 -4.06
C ILE A 67 7.83 5.20 -3.61
N PHE A 68 8.45 5.58 -2.49
CA PHE A 68 9.62 4.86 -1.98
C PHE A 68 9.28 3.43 -1.55
N SER A 69 8.14 3.22 -0.89
CA SER A 69 7.71 1.89 -0.47
C SER A 69 7.37 1.00 -1.67
N SER A 70 6.77 1.54 -2.73
CA SER A 70 6.48 0.77 -3.95
C SER A 70 7.77 0.34 -4.66
N LEU A 71 8.75 1.23 -4.79
CA LEU A 71 10.06 0.90 -5.34
C LEU A 71 10.74 -0.20 -4.53
N PHE A 72 10.71 -0.11 -3.20
CA PHE A 72 11.32 -1.09 -2.31
C PHE A 72 10.67 -2.48 -2.46
N ILE A 73 9.35 -2.57 -2.39
CA ILE A 73 8.63 -3.84 -2.54
C ILE A 73 8.78 -4.43 -3.95
N THR A 74 8.73 -3.59 -4.98
CA THR A 74 8.94 -4.03 -6.36
C THR A 74 10.36 -4.58 -6.54
N HIS A 75 11.36 -3.93 -5.95
CA HIS A 75 12.75 -4.40 -6.02
C HIS A 75 12.93 -5.79 -5.38
N ILE A 76 12.27 -6.03 -4.24
CA ILE A 76 12.28 -7.35 -3.59
C ILE A 76 11.59 -8.40 -4.47
N ASN A 77 10.43 -8.10 -5.04
CA ASN A 77 9.68 -9.04 -5.86
C ASN A 77 10.41 -9.37 -7.17
N VAL A 78 10.98 -8.37 -7.82
CA VAL A 78 11.79 -8.56 -9.05
C VAL A 78 13.08 -9.31 -8.71
N GLY A 79 13.78 -8.94 -7.64
CA GLY A 79 14.97 -9.65 -7.17
C GLY A 79 14.71 -11.11 -6.86
N GLY A 80 13.54 -11.42 -6.28
CA GLY A 80 13.11 -12.80 -6.03
C GLY A 80 12.88 -13.61 -7.31
N GLY A 81 12.50 -12.97 -8.41
CA GLY A 81 12.35 -13.62 -9.71
C GLY A 81 13.68 -14.03 -10.37
N TYR A 82 14.80 -13.46 -9.94
CA TYR A 82 16.14 -13.83 -10.41
C TYR A 82 16.82 -14.91 -9.57
N LEU A 83 16.17 -15.37 -8.51
CA LEU A 83 16.70 -16.49 -7.71
C LEU A 83 16.65 -17.78 -8.53
N ASP A 84 17.65 -18.64 -8.33
CA ASP A 84 17.70 -19.94 -8.98
C ASP A 84 16.53 -20.81 -8.52
N THR A 85 15.61 -21.05 -9.45
CA THR A 85 14.38 -21.82 -9.21
C THR A 85 14.64 -23.28 -8.85
N THR A 86 15.87 -23.76 -9.02
CA THR A 86 16.27 -25.12 -8.66
C THR A 86 16.36 -25.31 -7.14
N TYR A 87 16.73 -24.24 -6.41
CA TYR A 87 16.91 -24.31 -4.95
C TYR A 87 15.87 -23.50 -4.18
N TYR A 88 15.33 -22.44 -4.80
CA TYR A 88 14.39 -21.52 -4.15
C TYR A 88 13.14 -21.33 -5.01
N SER A 89 11.97 -21.57 -4.43
CA SER A 89 10.72 -21.24 -5.07
C SER A 89 10.56 -19.71 -5.18
N SER A 90 10.01 -19.22 -6.29
CA SER A 90 9.62 -17.83 -6.50
C SER A 90 8.68 -17.29 -5.39
N GLU A 91 8.00 -18.19 -4.70
CA GLU A 91 7.11 -17.88 -3.57
C GLU A 91 7.84 -17.26 -2.36
N ILE A 92 9.16 -17.48 -2.23
CA ILE A 92 9.96 -16.98 -1.11
C ILE A 92 10.00 -15.44 -1.11
N ALA A 93 10.10 -14.81 -2.27
CA ALA A 93 10.07 -13.34 -2.38
C ALA A 93 8.73 -12.77 -1.91
N ASN A 94 7.63 -13.41 -2.27
CA ASN A 94 6.29 -13.03 -1.82
C ASN A 94 6.14 -13.21 -0.30
N LEU A 95 6.71 -14.25 0.26
CA LEU A 95 6.70 -14.51 1.70
C LEU A 95 7.50 -13.45 2.46
N ILE A 96 8.70 -13.10 1.99
CA ILE A 96 9.53 -12.05 2.58
C ILE A 96 8.80 -10.70 2.51
N SER A 97 8.25 -10.34 1.37
CA SER A 97 7.47 -9.10 1.20
C SER A 97 6.29 -9.06 2.16
N SER A 98 5.56 -10.15 2.33
CA SER A 98 4.42 -10.25 3.25
C SER A 98 4.83 -10.05 4.71
N ILE A 99 5.95 -10.63 5.13
CA ILE A 99 6.50 -10.45 6.48
C ILE A 99 6.90 -8.99 6.72
N ILE A 100 7.56 -8.36 5.76
CA ILE A 100 7.98 -6.95 5.85
C ILE A 100 6.75 -6.05 6.00
N ILE A 101 5.72 -6.25 5.17
CA ILE A 101 4.48 -5.49 5.23
C ILE A 101 3.77 -5.66 6.57
N TYR A 102 3.72 -6.90 7.07
CA TYR A 102 3.13 -7.20 8.37
C TYR A 102 3.86 -6.49 9.52
N LEU A 103 5.19 -6.56 9.54
CA LEU A 103 6.00 -5.88 10.56
C LEU A 103 5.84 -4.36 10.49
N CYS A 104 5.77 -3.78 9.29
CA CYS A 104 5.54 -2.35 9.12
C CYS A 104 4.14 -1.92 9.58
N ALA A 105 3.11 -2.70 9.28
CA ALA A 105 1.76 -2.45 9.76
C ALA A 105 1.70 -2.48 11.30
N PHE A 106 2.39 -3.43 11.91
CA PHE A 106 2.50 -3.55 13.36
C PHE A 106 3.25 -2.35 13.99
N ALA A 107 4.35 -1.92 13.37
CA ALA A 107 5.10 -0.74 13.80
C ALA A 107 4.25 0.54 13.74
N LEU A 108 3.45 0.71 12.68
CA LEU A 108 2.50 1.83 12.55
C LEU A 108 1.41 1.79 13.62
N PHE A 109 0.90 0.60 13.93
CA PHE A 109 -0.07 0.42 15.00
C PHE A 109 0.51 0.86 16.36
N ILE A 110 1.70 0.40 16.70
CA ILE A 110 2.39 0.79 17.92
C ILE A 110 2.61 2.31 17.96
N LYS A 111 3.10 2.90 16.87
CA LYS A 111 3.32 4.36 16.79
C LYS A 111 2.02 5.12 17.06
N THR A 112 0.91 4.70 16.47
CA THR A 112 -0.39 5.35 16.66
C THR A 112 -0.89 5.24 18.09
N VAL A 113 -0.73 4.07 18.72
CA VAL A 113 -1.11 3.84 20.11
C VAL A 113 -0.25 4.69 21.07
N VAL A 114 1.07 4.67 20.88
CA VAL A 114 2.01 5.46 21.69
C VAL A 114 1.73 6.96 21.57
N PHE A 115 1.44 7.45 20.35
CA PHE A 115 1.10 8.86 20.14
C PHE A 115 -0.20 9.25 20.85
N LYS A 116 -1.24 8.40 20.78
CA LYS A 116 -2.51 8.62 21.50
C LYS A 116 -2.31 8.64 23.02
N VAL A 117 -1.50 7.73 23.54
CA VAL A 117 -1.21 7.66 24.99
C VAL A 117 -0.40 8.88 25.46
N ARG A 118 0.59 9.31 24.67
CA ARG A 118 1.37 10.53 24.97
C ARG A 118 0.54 11.80 24.90
N ALA A 119 -0.34 11.93 23.91
CA ALA A 119 -1.26 13.06 23.80
C ALA A 119 -2.21 13.15 25.00
N LYS A 120 -2.75 12.00 25.45
CA LYS A 120 -3.61 11.93 26.65
C LYS A 120 -2.89 12.31 27.94
N LYS A 121 -1.61 11.93 28.06
CA LYS A 121 -0.75 12.32 29.22
C LYS A 121 -0.44 13.81 29.23
N LYS A 122 -0.27 14.43 28.05
CA LYS A 122 0.04 15.87 27.94
C LYS A 122 -1.16 16.72 28.35
N VAL A 123 -2.36 16.37 27.88
CA VAL A 123 -3.60 17.06 28.24
C VAL A 123 -3.90 16.96 29.74
N LYS A 124 -3.60 15.81 30.37
CA LYS A 124 -3.79 15.65 31.81
C LYS A 124 -2.81 16.50 32.66
N LYS A 125 -1.63 16.76 32.13
CA LYS A 125 -0.59 17.54 32.80
C LYS A 125 -0.81 19.05 32.68
N ASP A 126 -1.44 19.50 31.59
CA ASP A 126 -1.78 20.92 31.37
C ASP A 126 -3.10 21.33 32.06
N GLY A 127 -3.96 20.37 32.42
CA GLY A 127 -5.19 20.61 33.18
C GLY A 127 -5.02 20.61 34.72
N GLU A 128 -3.82 20.32 35.22
CA GLU A 128 -3.49 20.25 36.62
C GLU A 128 -2.61 21.45 37.09
N LYS A 129 -2.41 22.43 36.18
CA LYS A 129 -1.82 23.75 36.43
C LYS A 129 -2.87 24.83 36.32
#